data_43effb37088b20773be80020a2ecf67d
#
_entry.id   43effb37088b20773be80020a2ecf67d
#
_cell.length_a   1.000
_cell.length_b   1.000
_cell.length_c   1.000
_cell.angle_alpha   90.00
_cell.angle_beta   90.00
_cell.angle_gamma   90.00
#
_symmetry.space_group_name_H-M   'P 1'
#
loop_
_entity.id
_entity.type
_entity.pdbx_description
1 polymer ?
#
loop_
_entity_poly.entity_id
_entity_poly.type
_entity_poly.pdbx_seq_one_letter_code
_entity_poly.pdbx_strand_id
1 'polypeptide(L)'
;ENKSGRLTEVLEVLGKGSIRIIALSVADTSEFGILRLIVPDPDKAKALLKEQLFTVNISEVISVKTPNEAKHYAGLLRILSDLDISVEYTYAFAHGSDAVIVLRCSNNDEAVKALRESKIELLSSKELYALK
;
A
#
# COMPACT_ATOMS: atom_id res chain seq x y z
N GLU A 1 7.23 -16.40 -7.68
CA GLU A 1 7.99 -17.52 -7.17
C GLU A 1 8.77 -17.12 -5.92
N ASN A 2 8.59 -17.88 -4.84
CA ASN A 2 9.20 -17.59 -3.55
C ASN A 2 10.50 -18.37 -3.36
N LYS A 3 11.60 -17.77 -3.79
CA LYS A 3 12.94 -18.35 -3.62
C LYS A 3 13.83 -17.42 -2.82
N SER A 4 14.75 -18.00 -2.09
CA SER A 4 15.77 -17.23 -1.38
C SER A 4 16.49 -16.28 -2.35
N GLY A 5 16.59 -15.03 -1.98
CA GLY A 5 17.28 -14.03 -2.79
C GLY A 5 16.41 -13.27 -3.79
N ARG A 6 15.17 -13.72 -4.07
CA ARG A 6 14.31 -13.00 -5.03
C ARG A 6 13.95 -11.61 -4.54
N LEU A 7 13.62 -11.48 -3.25
CA LEU A 7 13.35 -10.18 -2.65
C LEU A 7 14.55 -9.25 -2.77
N THR A 8 15.75 -9.78 -2.50
CA THR A 8 16.99 -9.02 -2.63
C THR A 8 17.17 -8.53 -4.06
N GLU A 9 16.94 -9.40 -5.05
CA GLU A 9 17.06 -9.04 -6.46
C GLU A 9 16.12 -7.90 -6.84
N VAL A 10 14.87 -7.96 -6.40
CA VAL A 10 13.90 -6.89 -6.67
C VAL A 10 14.39 -5.56 -6.11
N LEU A 11 14.83 -5.56 -4.87
CA LEU A 11 15.29 -4.33 -4.21
C LEU A 11 16.59 -3.80 -4.84
N GLU A 12 17.47 -4.69 -5.30
CA GLU A 12 18.68 -4.28 -6.00
C GLU A 12 18.36 -3.60 -7.35
N VAL A 13 17.40 -4.15 -8.09
CA VAL A 13 16.94 -3.55 -9.35
C VAL A 13 16.39 -2.14 -9.13
N LEU A 14 15.53 -2.01 -8.12
CA LEU A 14 14.95 -0.71 -7.77
C LEU A 14 16.02 0.27 -7.27
N GLY A 15 16.97 -0.22 -6.51
CA GLY A 15 18.08 0.59 -6.01
C GLY A 15 18.94 1.16 -7.11
N LYS A 16 19.22 0.38 -8.16
CA LYS A 16 19.98 0.84 -9.32
C LYS A 16 19.24 1.95 -10.06
N GLY A 17 17.92 1.95 -10.03
CA GLY A 17 17.10 2.99 -10.62
C GLY A 17 16.85 4.17 -9.69
N SER A 18 17.44 4.19 -8.50
CA SER A 18 17.25 5.22 -7.47
C SER A 18 15.79 5.41 -7.08
N ILE A 19 15.05 4.32 -7.01
CA ILE A 19 13.65 4.31 -6.60
C ILE A 19 13.56 4.42 -5.08
N ARG A 20 12.84 5.44 -4.60
CA ARG A 20 12.57 5.58 -3.17
C ARG A 20 11.38 4.68 -2.79
N ILE A 21 11.46 4.05 -1.64
CA ILE A 21 10.38 3.20 -1.12
C ILE A 21 9.70 3.91 0.04
N ILE A 22 8.39 4.17 -0.08
CA ILE A 22 7.60 4.79 0.97
C ILE A 22 7.15 3.73 1.97
N ALA A 23 6.72 2.58 1.47
CA ALA A 23 6.28 1.47 2.29
C ALA A 23 6.51 0.16 1.57
N LEU A 24 6.71 -0.90 2.34
CA LEU A 24 7.01 -2.23 1.83
C LEU A 24 6.31 -3.27 2.68
N SER A 25 5.73 -4.27 2.04
CA SER A 25 5.09 -5.39 2.72
C SER A 25 5.36 -6.67 1.95
N VAL A 26 5.66 -7.72 2.67
CA VAL A 26 5.89 -9.05 2.10
C VAL A 26 4.87 -10.02 2.69
N ALA A 27 4.14 -10.70 1.83
CA ALA A 27 3.26 -11.80 2.23
C ALA A 27 3.80 -13.08 1.60
N ASP A 28 3.97 -14.10 2.42
CA ASP A 28 4.61 -15.33 2.02
C ASP A 28 3.65 -16.52 2.13
N THR A 29 3.63 -17.33 1.07
CA THR A 29 2.90 -18.60 1.08
C THR A 29 3.90 -19.74 0.85
N SER A 30 3.43 -20.98 0.94
CA SER A 30 4.30 -22.14 0.71
C SER A 30 4.83 -22.24 -0.72
N GLU A 31 4.15 -21.62 -1.68
CA GLU A 31 4.51 -21.72 -3.09
C GLU A 31 5.09 -20.43 -3.67
N PHE A 32 4.64 -19.28 -3.20
CA PHE A 32 5.11 -18.00 -3.71
C PHE A 32 4.98 -16.90 -2.67
N GLY A 33 5.71 -15.82 -2.90
CA GLY A 33 5.62 -14.63 -2.08
C GLY A 33 5.05 -13.47 -2.89
N ILE A 34 4.41 -12.55 -2.19
CA ILE A 34 3.91 -11.31 -2.77
C ILE A 34 4.61 -10.15 -2.08
N LEU A 35 5.27 -9.32 -2.88
CA LEU A 35 5.87 -8.09 -2.40
C LEU A 35 5.00 -6.92 -2.85
N ARG A 36 4.56 -6.12 -1.89
CA ARG A 36 3.82 -4.89 -2.17
C ARG A 36 4.66 -3.70 -1.82
N LEU A 37 4.69 -2.73 -2.72
CA LEU A 37 5.51 -1.53 -2.57
C LEU A 37 4.67 -0.29 -2.85
N ILE A 38 4.91 0.76 -2.07
CA ILE A 38 4.46 2.11 -2.41
C ILE A 38 5.71 2.88 -2.80
N VAL A 39 5.73 3.35 -4.04
CA VAL A 39 6.86 4.11 -4.59
C VAL A 39 6.36 5.37 -5.28
N PRO A 40 7.15 6.45 -5.32
CA PRO A 40 6.71 7.71 -5.93
C PRO A 40 6.49 7.63 -7.44
N ASP A 41 7.18 6.72 -8.12
CA ASP A 41 7.04 6.55 -9.57
C ASP A 41 6.78 5.08 -9.90
N PRO A 42 5.51 4.64 -9.78
CA PRO A 42 5.17 3.23 -10.02
C PRO A 42 5.47 2.77 -11.45
N ASP A 43 5.29 3.63 -12.43
CA ASP A 43 5.52 3.26 -13.82
C ASP A 43 6.99 2.99 -14.09
N LYS A 44 7.88 3.82 -13.54
CA LYS A 44 9.32 3.62 -13.66
C LYS A 44 9.75 2.32 -12.97
N ALA A 45 9.24 2.08 -11.76
CA ALA A 45 9.54 0.87 -11.01
C ALA A 45 9.09 -0.38 -11.78
N LYS A 46 7.86 -0.33 -12.34
CA LYS A 46 7.33 -1.43 -13.13
C LYS A 46 8.21 -1.71 -14.35
N ALA A 47 8.62 -0.67 -15.07
CA ALA A 47 9.46 -0.83 -16.25
C ALA A 47 10.81 -1.48 -15.91
N LEU A 48 11.44 -1.02 -14.83
CA LEU A 48 12.73 -1.58 -14.39
C LEU A 48 12.62 -3.06 -14.02
N LEU A 49 11.58 -3.43 -13.31
CA LEU A 49 11.38 -4.81 -12.88
C LEU A 49 11.01 -5.72 -14.05
N LYS A 50 10.22 -5.24 -15.00
CA LYS A 50 9.86 -6.02 -16.19
C LYS A 50 11.08 -6.33 -17.06
N GLU A 51 12.03 -5.42 -17.16
CA GLU A 51 13.27 -5.65 -17.88
C GLU A 51 14.04 -6.84 -17.32
N GLN A 52 13.90 -7.10 -16.02
CA GLN A 52 14.53 -8.21 -15.34
C GLN A 52 13.59 -9.42 -15.20
N LEU A 53 12.52 -9.44 -15.98
CA LEU A 53 11.58 -10.56 -16.08
C LEU A 53 10.76 -10.83 -14.82
N PHE A 54 10.57 -9.81 -13.98
CA PHE A 54 9.66 -9.91 -12.84
C PHE A 54 8.23 -9.65 -13.29
N THR A 55 7.29 -10.35 -12.70
CA THR A 55 5.87 -10.11 -12.91
C THR A 55 5.43 -8.98 -11.97
N VAL A 56 4.91 -7.90 -12.55
CA VAL A 56 4.54 -6.69 -11.80
C VAL A 56 3.15 -6.22 -12.18
N ASN A 57 2.34 -5.92 -11.17
CA ASN A 57 1.02 -5.33 -11.37
C ASN A 57 0.96 -4.03 -10.56
N ILE A 58 0.32 -3.01 -11.16
CA ILE A 58 0.04 -1.76 -10.46
C ILE A 58 -1.41 -1.81 -10.02
N SER A 59 -1.66 -1.53 -8.75
CA SER A 59 -3.00 -1.51 -8.17
C SER A 59 -3.26 -0.17 -7.52
N GLU A 60 -4.51 0.26 -7.56
CA GLU A 60 -4.93 1.46 -6.85
C GLU A 60 -5.18 1.12 -5.39
N VAL A 61 -4.76 2.00 -4.50
CA VAL A 61 -4.96 1.87 -3.06
C VAL A 61 -5.54 3.15 -2.49
N ILE A 62 -6.11 3.03 -1.30
CA ILE A 62 -6.63 4.17 -0.54
C ILE A 62 -5.65 4.44 0.58
N SER A 63 -5.27 5.71 0.76
CA SER A 63 -4.36 6.12 1.84
C SER A 63 -5.11 7.02 2.81
N VAL A 64 -5.07 6.66 4.08
CA VAL A 64 -5.78 7.36 5.16
C VAL A 64 -4.77 7.81 6.21
N LYS A 65 -4.95 9.02 6.71
CA LYS A 65 -4.16 9.51 7.84
C LYS A 65 -5.06 9.58 9.07
N THR A 66 -4.61 9.01 10.17
CA THR A 66 -5.40 8.93 11.41
C THR A 66 -4.48 8.89 12.62
N PRO A 67 -4.96 9.30 13.80
CA PRO A 67 -4.17 9.09 15.02
C PRO A 67 -3.80 7.63 15.20
N ASN A 68 -2.59 7.37 15.66
CA ASN A 68 -2.04 6.01 15.74
C ASN A 68 -2.55 5.27 16.98
N GLU A 69 -3.85 5.00 17.02
CA GLU A 69 -4.52 4.31 18.11
C GLU A 69 -5.50 3.27 17.57
N ALA A 70 -5.60 2.13 18.25
CA ALA A 70 -6.46 1.02 17.81
C ALA A 70 -7.92 1.42 17.60
N LYS A 71 -8.46 2.32 18.42
CA LYS A 71 -9.85 2.76 18.30
C LYS A 71 -10.13 3.46 16.97
N HIS A 72 -9.15 4.20 16.44
CA HIS A 72 -9.29 4.88 15.16
C HIS A 72 -9.23 3.88 14.00
N TYR A 73 -8.36 2.88 14.11
CA TYR A 73 -8.29 1.79 13.13
C TYR A 73 -9.62 1.02 13.12
N ALA A 74 -10.13 0.71 14.31
CA ALA A 74 -11.39 -0.02 14.44
C ALA A 74 -12.56 0.77 13.84
N GLY A 75 -12.58 2.09 14.09
CA GLY A 75 -13.62 2.97 13.54
C GLY A 75 -13.61 2.99 12.01
N LEU A 76 -12.42 3.09 11.43
CA LEU A 76 -12.23 3.04 9.98
C LEU A 76 -12.77 1.74 9.40
N LEU A 77 -12.36 0.61 9.98
CA LEU A 77 -12.78 -0.69 9.47
C LEU A 77 -14.27 -0.94 9.69
N ARG A 78 -14.85 -0.39 10.77
CA ARG A 78 -16.29 -0.49 11.03
C ARG A 78 -17.10 0.19 9.93
N ILE A 79 -16.68 1.36 9.48
CA ILE A 79 -17.34 2.06 8.38
C ILE A 79 -17.44 1.16 7.15
N LEU A 80 -16.34 0.50 6.82
CA LEU A 80 -16.28 -0.37 5.64
C LEU A 80 -17.10 -1.64 5.83
N SER A 81 -16.99 -2.28 6.99
CA SER A 81 -17.71 -3.54 7.24
C SER A 81 -19.23 -3.33 7.28
N ASP A 82 -19.69 -2.18 7.78
CA ASP A 82 -21.12 -1.87 7.80
C ASP A 82 -21.71 -1.73 6.39
N LEU A 83 -20.89 -1.46 5.40
CA LEU A 83 -21.28 -1.38 4.00
C LEU A 83 -20.94 -2.66 3.22
N ASP A 84 -20.54 -3.70 3.94
CA ASP A 84 -20.14 -4.98 3.34
C ASP A 84 -18.97 -4.83 2.35
N ILE A 85 -18.07 -3.90 2.64
CA ILE A 85 -16.84 -3.70 1.87
C ILE A 85 -15.72 -4.47 2.56
N SER A 86 -15.14 -5.43 1.85
CA SER A 86 -14.02 -6.21 2.36
C SER A 86 -12.71 -5.50 2.13
N VAL A 87 -11.80 -5.61 3.10
CA VAL A 87 -10.42 -5.14 2.94
C VAL A 87 -9.61 -6.32 2.41
N GLU A 88 -9.10 -6.20 1.20
CA GLU A 88 -8.31 -7.27 0.57
C GLU A 88 -6.91 -7.35 1.16
N TYR A 89 -6.32 -6.20 1.40
CA TYR A 89 -5.07 -6.10 2.16
C TYR A 89 -4.93 -4.69 2.72
N THR A 90 -4.15 -4.60 3.78
CA THR A 90 -3.85 -3.33 4.42
C THR A 90 -2.48 -3.39 5.06
N TYR A 91 -1.82 -2.27 5.11
CA TYR A 91 -0.62 -2.09 5.92
C TYR A 91 -0.55 -0.63 6.35
N ALA A 92 0.19 -0.40 7.43
CA ALA A 92 0.24 0.91 8.04
C ALA A 92 1.67 1.23 8.48
N PHE A 93 1.97 2.51 8.55
CA PHE A 93 3.24 2.97 9.10
C PHE A 93 3.03 4.26 9.87
N ALA A 94 3.88 4.47 10.88
CA ALA A 94 3.82 5.65 11.71
C ALA A 94 4.39 6.87 10.97
N HIS A 95 3.79 8.02 11.18
CA HIS A 95 4.26 9.30 10.66
C HIS A 95 4.00 10.37 11.72
N GLY A 96 5.03 10.70 12.52
CA GLY A 96 4.86 11.53 13.70
C GLY A 96 3.99 10.83 14.73
N SER A 97 2.98 11.53 15.25
CA SER A 97 2.01 10.93 16.17
C SER A 97 0.84 10.25 15.45
N ASP A 98 0.81 10.34 14.13
CA ASP A 98 -0.24 9.75 13.31
C ASP A 98 0.24 8.45 12.66
N ALA A 99 -0.69 7.77 12.03
CA ALA A 99 -0.41 6.63 11.17
C ALA A 99 -0.97 6.90 9.78
N VAL A 100 -0.28 6.37 8.79
CA VAL A 100 -0.79 6.31 7.42
C VAL A 100 -1.21 4.86 7.19
N ILE A 101 -2.47 4.65 6.84
CA ILE A 101 -3.02 3.33 6.56
C ILE A 101 -3.27 3.24 5.07
N VAL A 102 -2.71 2.21 4.44
CA VAL A 102 -2.92 1.94 3.03
C VAL A 102 -3.84 0.73 2.91
N LEU A 103 -4.90 0.87 2.12
CA LEU A 103 -5.94 -0.15 1.98
C LEU A 103 -6.23 -0.43 0.52
N ARG A 104 -6.46 -1.70 0.22
CA ARG A 104 -7.15 -2.08 -1.00
C ARG A 104 -8.43 -2.80 -0.62
N CYS A 105 -9.55 -2.31 -1.14
CA CYS A 105 -10.88 -2.82 -0.80
C CYS A 105 -11.51 -3.53 -2.00
N SER A 106 -12.53 -4.33 -1.72
CA SER A 106 -13.32 -4.98 -2.77
C SER A 106 -13.98 -3.97 -3.70
N ASN A 107 -14.27 -2.77 -3.19
CA ASN A 107 -14.79 -1.65 -3.98
C ASN A 107 -14.17 -0.36 -3.46
N ASN A 108 -13.06 0.06 -4.08
CA ASN A 108 -12.35 1.26 -3.66
C ASN A 108 -13.18 2.53 -3.80
N ASP A 109 -13.95 2.67 -4.88
CA ASP A 109 -14.74 3.88 -5.11
C ASP A 109 -15.80 4.09 -4.02
N GLU A 110 -16.51 3.03 -3.67
CA GLU A 110 -17.50 3.07 -2.61
C GLU A 110 -16.84 3.33 -1.26
N ALA A 111 -15.69 2.70 -1.02
CA ALA A 111 -14.92 2.91 0.21
C ALA A 111 -14.49 4.37 0.36
N VAL A 112 -13.95 4.97 -0.69
CA VAL A 112 -13.53 6.38 -0.69
C VAL A 112 -14.70 7.29 -0.36
N LYS A 113 -15.85 7.05 -1.00
CA LYS A 113 -17.05 7.84 -0.75
C LYS A 113 -17.48 7.76 0.72
N ALA A 114 -17.54 6.56 1.26
CA ALA A 114 -17.95 6.33 2.64
C ALA A 114 -16.98 6.99 3.64
N LEU A 115 -15.71 6.87 3.40
CA LEU A 115 -14.69 7.44 4.27
C LEU A 115 -14.73 8.97 4.24
N ARG A 116 -14.93 9.56 3.07
CA ARG A 116 -15.08 11.02 2.95
C ARG A 116 -16.33 11.52 3.66
N GLU A 117 -17.44 10.83 3.52
CA GLU A 117 -18.69 11.17 4.20
C GLU A 117 -18.53 11.11 5.73
N SER A 118 -17.68 10.23 6.21
CA SER A 118 -17.37 10.08 7.64
C SER A 118 -16.27 11.02 8.11
N LYS A 119 -15.82 11.93 7.24
CA LYS A 119 -14.78 12.94 7.53
C LYS A 119 -13.42 12.33 7.90
N ILE A 120 -13.12 11.17 7.35
CA ILE A 120 -11.81 10.55 7.49
C ILE A 120 -10.85 11.27 6.53
N GLU A 121 -9.67 11.61 7.00
CA GLU A 121 -8.67 12.30 6.18
C GLU A 121 -8.01 11.33 5.21
N LEU A 122 -8.26 11.54 3.91
CA LEU A 122 -7.63 10.75 2.85
C LEU A 122 -6.43 11.51 2.31
N LEU A 123 -5.38 10.76 1.97
CA LEU A 123 -4.19 11.33 1.33
C LEU A 123 -4.26 11.07 -0.17
N SER A 124 -3.95 12.10 -0.96
CA SER A 124 -3.76 11.93 -2.40
C SER A 124 -2.43 11.24 -2.67
N SER A 125 -2.23 10.76 -3.90
CA SER A 125 -0.94 10.19 -4.29
C SER A 125 0.20 11.17 -4.07
N LYS A 126 -0.01 12.43 -4.44
CA LYS A 126 0.98 13.47 -4.26
C LYS A 126 1.35 13.67 -2.79
N GLU A 127 0.34 13.71 -1.92
CA GLU A 127 0.57 13.86 -0.47
C GLU A 127 1.31 12.65 0.10
N LEU A 128 0.91 11.45 -0.31
CA LEU A 128 1.56 10.22 0.13
C LEU A 128 3.03 10.19 -0.29
N TYR A 129 3.31 10.54 -1.54
CA TYR A 129 4.68 10.51 -2.07
C TYR A 129 5.58 11.59 -1.47
N ALA A 130 4.99 12.64 -0.90
CA ALA A 130 5.74 13.70 -0.25
C ALA A 130 6.13 13.38 1.20
N LEU A 131 5.65 12.30 1.78
CA LEU A 131 6.00 11.89 3.14
C LEU A 131 7.49 11.54 3.26
N LYS A 132 8.06 11.87 4.40
CA LYS A 132 9.49 11.61 4.68
C LYS A 132 9.68 10.70 5.86
#